data_efe7f1062c76a5ac82ca58c6b45725d0
#
_entry.id   efe7f1062c76a5ac82ca58c6b45725d0
#
_cell.length_a   1.000
_cell.length_b   1.000
_cell.length_c   1.000
_cell.angle_alpha   90.00
_cell.angle_beta   90.00
_cell.angle_gamma   90.00
#
_symmetry.space_group_name_H-M   'P 1'
#
loop_
_entity.id
_entity.type
_entity.pdbx_description
1 polymer ?
#
loop_
_entity_poly.entity_id
_entity_poly.type
_entity_poly.pdbx_seq_one_letter_code
_entity_poly.pdbx_strand_id
1 'polypeptide(L)'
;MHCETIASRSVLHDWTLAVHRHARLHQVLLIERGGGEATLDGRVVPLRPMQIVNVPVGHVHGFRFVPDTQGWVLTIAAEILDEALLAAEGLRGALSQSAVVRGTPQIRATMKQIFAEHAARDFGRAHVLRALSSAMIGLVARALTGESGGNGTAESGLFRRFEALLEQHHLERWSVADYAGALSITPTHLNRITRAATGDTASHLILNRLIREARRNLVYTNLPVSTIAYALGFDDPAYFSRVYAAATGVSPRAFRAQLHDRRAPLTFV
;
A
#
# COMPACT_ATOMS: atom_id res chain seq x y z
N MET A 1 6.87 -10.27 1.53
CA MET A 1 7.34 -9.86 0.19
C MET A 1 7.55 -11.10 -0.67
N HIS A 2 7.16 -11.05 -1.93
CA HIS A 2 7.34 -12.12 -2.91
C HIS A 2 7.86 -11.51 -4.23
N CYS A 3 8.77 -12.24 -4.89
CA CYS A 3 9.41 -11.84 -6.14
C CYS A 3 9.28 -12.98 -7.15
N GLU A 4 8.77 -12.68 -8.33
CA GLU A 4 8.64 -13.64 -9.42
C GLU A 4 8.84 -12.96 -10.78
N THR A 5 9.27 -13.69 -11.79
CA THR A 5 9.36 -13.16 -13.15
C THR A 5 7.97 -13.18 -13.80
N ILE A 6 7.76 -12.28 -14.77
CA ILE A 6 6.53 -12.29 -15.58
C ILE A 6 6.38 -13.64 -16.27
N ALA A 7 7.46 -14.17 -16.82
CA ALA A 7 7.46 -15.48 -17.49
C ALA A 7 7.06 -16.62 -16.55
N SER A 8 7.68 -16.72 -15.34
CA SER A 8 7.37 -17.80 -14.40
C SER A 8 5.90 -17.81 -13.94
N ARG A 9 5.28 -16.62 -13.89
CA ARG A 9 3.87 -16.48 -13.52
C ARG A 9 2.91 -16.73 -14.68
N SER A 10 3.29 -16.31 -15.89
CA SER A 10 2.35 -16.21 -17.02
C SER A 10 2.37 -17.41 -17.96
N VAL A 11 3.48 -18.14 -18.06
CA VAL A 11 3.59 -19.32 -18.93
C VAL A 11 2.53 -20.37 -18.61
N LEU A 12 2.25 -20.62 -17.32
CA LEU A 12 1.24 -21.58 -16.86
C LEU A 12 -0.20 -21.17 -17.19
N HIS A 13 -0.43 -19.92 -17.59
CA HIS A 13 -1.73 -19.33 -17.86
C HIS A 13 -1.82 -18.78 -19.29
N ASP A 14 -1.03 -19.35 -20.22
CA ASP A 14 -1.00 -18.91 -21.62
C ASP A 14 -0.84 -17.37 -21.77
N TRP A 15 0.08 -16.82 -20.98
CA TRP A 15 0.41 -15.39 -20.93
C TRP A 15 -0.76 -14.45 -20.56
N THR A 16 -1.88 -15.03 -20.07
CA THR A 16 -3.07 -14.28 -19.68
C THR A 16 -3.37 -14.48 -18.20
N LEU A 17 -3.33 -13.42 -17.44
CA LEU A 17 -3.75 -13.39 -16.03
C LEU A 17 -5.13 -12.74 -15.93
N ALA A 18 -6.14 -13.54 -15.60
CA ALA A 18 -7.51 -13.08 -15.49
C ALA A 18 -7.64 -11.90 -14.50
N VAL A 19 -8.67 -11.08 -14.72
CA VAL A 19 -8.94 -9.93 -13.86
C VAL A 19 -9.27 -10.38 -12.45
N HIS A 20 -8.54 -9.84 -11.47
CA HIS A 20 -8.66 -10.15 -10.04
C HIS A 20 -8.23 -8.98 -9.17
N ARG A 21 -8.32 -9.11 -7.85
CA ARG A 21 -7.82 -8.12 -6.89
C ARG A 21 -7.19 -8.79 -5.68
N HIS A 22 -6.25 -8.12 -5.05
CA HIS A 22 -5.64 -8.56 -3.81
C HIS A 22 -6.04 -7.64 -2.65
N ALA A 23 -6.62 -8.20 -1.60
CA ALA A 23 -7.08 -7.41 -0.45
C ALA A 23 -5.94 -6.83 0.41
N ARG A 24 -4.72 -7.38 0.31
CA ARG A 24 -3.60 -7.05 1.20
C ARG A 24 -2.24 -7.01 0.51
N LEU A 25 -2.21 -6.96 -0.82
CA LEU A 25 -0.98 -6.96 -1.59
C LEU A 25 -0.92 -5.75 -2.50
N HIS A 26 0.20 -5.07 -2.48
CA HIS A 26 0.59 -4.06 -3.44
C HIS A 26 1.56 -4.69 -4.43
N GLN A 27 1.39 -4.45 -5.72
CA GLN A 27 2.26 -5.00 -6.74
C GLN A 27 2.92 -3.89 -7.57
N VAL A 28 4.19 -4.11 -7.87
CA VAL A 28 4.96 -3.32 -8.83
C VAL A 28 5.49 -4.26 -9.88
N LEU A 29 5.10 -4.07 -11.13
CA LEU A 29 5.65 -4.82 -12.27
C LEU A 29 6.62 -3.92 -13.03
N LEU A 30 7.69 -4.50 -13.55
CA LEU A 30 8.59 -3.86 -14.51
C LEU A 30 8.68 -4.72 -15.77
N ILE A 31 8.33 -4.15 -16.92
CA ILE A 31 8.49 -4.78 -18.22
C ILE A 31 9.90 -4.49 -18.71
N GLU A 32 10.73 -5.51 -18.91
CA GLU A 32 12.08 -5.34 -19.46
C GLU A 32 12.12 -5.48 -20.99
N ARG A 33 11.42 -6.50 -21.51
CA ARG A 33 11.27 -6.77 -22.94
C ARG A 33 9.89 -7.33 -23.23
N GLY A 34 9.44 -7.24 -24.47
CA GLY A 34 8.10 -7.65 -24.87
C GLY A 34 7.07 -6.58 -24.54
N GLY A 35 5.94 -6.97 -24.00
CA GLY A 35 4.83 -6.07 -23.69
C GLY A 35 3.51 -6.79 -23.59
N GLY A 36 2.44 -6.12 -23.96
CA GLY A 36 1.09 -6.64 -23.90
C GLY A 36 0.09 -5.57 -23.47
N GLU A 37 -0.87 -5.95 -22.64
CA GLU A 37 -1.91 -5.07 -22.11
C GLU A 37 -2.14 -5.34 -20.62
N ALA A 38 -2.40 -4.29 -19.87
CA ALA A 38 -2.92 -4.34 -18.50
C ALA A 38 -4.37 -3.86 -18.48
N THR A 39 -5.24 -4.59 -17.82
CA THR A 39 -6.56 -4.09 -17.42
C THR A 39 -6.44 -3.57 -16.00
N LEU A 40 -6.61 -2.27 -15.79
CA LEU A 40 -6.49 -1.60 -14.49
C LEU A 40 -7.81 -0.87 -14.20
N ASP A 41 -8.53 -1.31 -13.17
CA ASP A 41 -9.83 -0.74 -12.76
C ASP A 41 -10.80 -0.56 -13.94
N GLY A 42 -10.84 -1.57 -14.84
CA GLY A 42 -11.69 -1.59 -16.03
C GLY A 42 -11.13 -0.86 -17.26
N ARG A 43 -9.96 -0.22 -17.16
CA ARG A 43 -9.29 0.43 -18.30
C ARG A 43 -8.20 -0.48 -18.87
N VAL A 44 -8.17 -0.63 -20.19
CA VAL A 44 -7.09 -1.35 -20.89
C VAL A 44 -5.98 -0.37 -21.26
N VAL A 45 -4.76 -0.68 -20.82
CA VAL A 45 -3.58 0.15 -21.05
C VAL A 45 -2.49 -0.71 -21.71
N PRO A 46 -1.90 -0.27 -22.85
CA PRO A 46 -0.83 -1.01 -23.49
C PRO A 46 0.45 -1.00 -22.63
N LEU A 47 1.15 -2.14 -22.61
CA LEU A 47 2.42 -2.31 -21.92
C LEU A 47 3.57 -2.34 -22.94
N ARG A 48 4.64 -1.59 -22.62
CA ARG A 48 5.85 -1.47 -23.43
C ARG A 48 7.10 -1.72 -22.59
N PRO A 49 8.24 -2.03 -23.24
CA PRO A 49 9.51 -2.13 -22.51
C PRO A 49 9.84 -0.89 -21.70
N MET A 50 10.49 -1.10 -20.55
CA MET A 50 10.85 -0.05 -19.59
C MET A 50 9.66 0.70 -18.99
N GLN A 51 8.47 0.10 -18.99
CA GLN A 51 7.35 0.60 -18.18
C GLN A 51 7.22 -0.16 -16.88
N ILE A 52 6.76 0.56 -15.87
CA ILE A 52 6.31 0.00 -14.59
C ILE A 52 4.79 0.08 -14.49
N VAL A 53 4.21 -0.92 -13.86
CA VAL A 53 2.81 -0.93 -13.48
C VAL A 53 2.72 -0.89 -11.97
N ASN A 54 2.05 0.13 -11.44
CA ASN A 54 1.71 0.24 -10.04
C ASN A 54 0.30 -0.29 -9.82
N VAL A 55 0.15 -1.30 -8.96
CA VAL A 55 -1.15 -1.87 -8.61
C VAL A 55 -1.34 -1.79 -7.10
N PRO A 56 -2.10 -0.81 -6.61
CA PRO A 56 -2.36 -0.65 -5.18
C PRO A 56 -3.20 -1.77 -4.59
N VAL A 57 -3.18 -1.88 -3.27
CA VAL A 57 -4.03 -2.82 -2.52
C VAL A 57 -5.51 -2.59 -2.85
N GLY A 58 -6.21 -3.67 -3.16
CA GLY A 58 -7.66 -3.65 -3.43
C GLY A 58 -8.05 -3.28 -4.86
N HIS A 59 -7.12 -2.83 -5.70
CA HIS A 59 -7.40 -2.45 -7.08
C HIS A 59 -7.57 -3.68 -7.99
N VAL A 60 -8.54 -3.59 -8.90
CA VAL A 60 -8.87 -4.65 -9.84
C VAL A 60 -7.90 -4.60 -11.02
N HIS A 61 -7.23 -5.71 -11.30
CA HIS A 61 -6.24 -5.76 -12.37
C HIS A 61 -6.17 -7.13 -13.05
N GLY A 62 -5.72 -7.12 -14.29
CA GLY A 62 -5.44 -8.31 -15.10
C GLY A 62 -4.38 -7.99 -16.16
N PHE A 63 -3.76 -9.01 -16.71
CA PHE A 63 -2.69 -8.82 -17.69
C PHE A 63 -2.84 -9.81 -18.85
N ARG A 64 -2.53 -9.35 -20.05
CA ARG A 64 -2.31 -10.18 -21.24
C ARG A 64 -0.94 -9.80 -21.79
N PHE A 65 0.03 -10.66 -21.62
CA PHE A 65 1.38 -10.43 -22.13
C PHE A 65 1.55 -11.04 -23.52
N VAL A 66 2.40 -10.44 -24.32
CA VAL A 66 2.93 -11.09 -25.53
C VAL A 66 3.82 -12.25 -25.08
N PRO A 67 3.79 -13.42 -25.75
CA PRO A 67 4.69 -14.52 -25.45
C PRO A 67 6.15 -14.06 -25.36
N ASP A 68 6.91 -14.68 -24.47
CA ASP A 68 8.32 -14.36 -24.18
C ASP A 68 8.57 -12.97 -23.57
N THR A 69 7.53 -12.31 -23.07
CA THR A 69 7.70 -11.07 -22.31
C THR A 69 8.55 -11.31 -21.07
N GLN A 70 9.60 -10.50 -20.92
CA GLN A 70 10.53 -10.53 -19.80
C GLN A 70 10.28 -9.34 -18.87
N GLY A 71 10.36 -9.59 -17.58
CA GLY A 71 10.19 -8.58 -16.55
C GLY A 71 9.99 -9.20 -15.18
N TRP A 72 9.69 -8.39 -14.23
CA TRP A 72 9.61 -8.74 -12.81
C TRP A 72 8.32 -8.28 -12.18
N VAL A 73 7.85 -9.06 -11.23
CA VAL A 73 6.72 -8.74 -10.36
C VAL A 73 7.21 -8.74 -8.92
N LEU A 74 7.17 -7.58 -8.29
CA LEU A 74 7.42 -7.39 -6.86
C LEU A 74 6.08 -7.27 -6.14
N THR A 75 5.78 -8.20 -5.26
CA THR A 75 4.56 -8.20 -4.44
C THR A 75 4.93 -7.89 -2.99
N ILE A 76 4.35 -6.83 -2.44
CA ILE A 76 4.61 -6.31 -1.09
C ILE A 76 3.33 -6.42 -0.28
N ALA A 77 3.40 -7.02 0.91
CA ALA A 77 2.27 -7.05 1.82
C ALA A 77 1.94 -5.63 2.32
N ALA A 78 0.67 -5.33 2.51
CA ALA A 78 0.19 -4.01 2.96
C ALA A 78 0.88 -3.55 4.25
N GLU A 79 1.16 -4.48 5.16
CA GLU A 79 1.82 -4.21 6.43
C GLU A 79 3.26 -3.68 6.24
N ILE A 80 4.02 -4.27 5.32
CA ILE A 80 5.39 -3.82 4.99
C ILE A 80 5.34 -2.44 4.33
N LEU A 81 4.36 -2.23 3.44
CA LEU A 81 4.15 -0.94 2.81
C LEU A 81 3.79 0.13 3.84
N ASP A 82 2.93 -0.22 4.80
CA ASP A 82 2.51 0.69 5.88
C ASP A 82 3.65 1.07 6.82
N GLU A 83 4.59 0.15 7.08
CA GLU A 83 5.81 0.43 7.85
C GLU A 83 6.79 1.33 7.08
N ALA A 84 6.88 1.15 5.76
CA ALA A 84 7.82 1.88 4.92
C ALA A 84 7.37 3.31 4.56
N LEU A 85 6.05 3.56 4.55
CA LEU A 85 5.49 4.84 4.13
C LEU A 85 5.21 5.75 5.33
N LEU A 86 6.12 6.66 5.60
CA LEU A 86 5.88 7.77 6.51
C LEU A 86 4.89 8.74 5.85
N ALA A 87 3.82 9.10 6.57
CA ALA A 87 2.79 9.96 5.99
C ALA A 87 3.29 11.37 5.66
N ALA A 88 4.28 11.88 6.41
CA ALA A 88 4.91 13.18 6.16
C ALA A 88 5.59 13.27 4.77
N GLU A 89 5.88 12.13 4.13
CA GLU A 89 6.53 12.10 2.81
C GLU A 89 5.53 12.22 1.64
N GLY A 90 4.22 12.09 1.88
CA GLY A 90 3.17 12.21 0.84
C GLY A 90 3.20 11.13 -0.24
N LEU A 91 3.95 10.03 -0.03
CA LEU A 91 4.12 8.97 -1.02
C LEU A 91 2.84 8.14 -1.22
N ARG A 92 1.98 8.04 -0.19
CA ARG A 92 0.75 7.26 -0.23
C ARG A 92 -0.20 7.74 -1.32
N GLY A 93 -0.38 9.05 -1.45
CA GLY A 93 -1.22 9.63 -2.49
C GLY A 93 -0.77 9.26 -3.90
N ALA A 94 0.53 9.31 -4.16
CA ALA A 94 1.09 8.91 -5.46
C ALA A 94 0.88 7.42 -5.74
N LEU A 95 1.02 6.56 -4.73
CA LEU A 95 0.93 5.10 -4.84
C LEU A 95 -0.50 4.56 -4.78
N SER A 96 -1.50 5.39 -4.49
CA SER A 96 -2.90 4.96 -4.28
C SER A 96 -3.67 4.68 -5.57
N GLN A 97 -3.11 4.98 -6.74
CA GLN A 97 -3.78 4.78 -8.03
C GLN A 97 -3.07 3.74 -8.88
N SER A 98 -3.85 2.89 -9.57
CA SER A 98 -3.33 2.00 -10.60
C SER A 98 -2.84 2.83 -11.79
N ALA A 99 -1.58 2.64 -12.18
CA ALA A 99 -1.00 3.39 -13.29
C ALA A 99 0.09 2.60 -14.01
N VAL A 100 0.28 2.95 -15.28
CA VAL A 100 1.41 2.51 -16.11
C VAL A 100 2.24 3.74 -16.43
N VAL A 101 3.49 3.77 -15.98
CA VAL A 101 4.40 4.88 -16.20
C VAL A 101 5.78 4.42 -16.68
N ARG A 102 6.59 5.33 -17.19
CA ARG A 102 7.94 5.00 -17.65
C ARG A 102 8.85 4.66 -16.46
N GLY A 103 9.49 3.51 -16.50
CA GLY A 103 10.53 3.12 -15.55
C GLY A 103 11.84 3.84 -15.82
N THR A 104 12.62 4.04 -14.76
CA THR A 104 13.96 4.64 -14.85
C THR A 104 15.05 3.57 -14.76
N PRO A 105 16.29 3.84 -15.22
CA PRO A 105 17.41 2.94 -15.01
C PRO A 105 17.63 2.58 -13.54
N GLN A 106 17.36 3.51 -12.63
CA GLN A 106 17.47 3.29 -11.18
C GLN A 106 16.41 2.30 -10.68
N ILE A 107 15.15 2.41 -11.13
CA ILE A 107 14.09 1.43 -10.81
C ILE A 107 14.50 0.03 -11.28
N ARG A 108 15.02 -0.07 -12.52
CA ARG A 108 15.49 -1.35 -13.07
C ARG A 108 16.64 -1.94 -12.24
N ALA A 109 17.62 -1.13 -11.87
CA ALA A 109 18.75 -1.56 -11.04
C ALA A 109 18.30 -2.04 -9.67
N THR A 110 17.43 -1.28 -9.00
CA THR A 110 16.88 -1.65 -7.68
C THR A 110 16.04 -2.92 -7.77
N MET A 111 15.23 -3.11 -8.83
CA MET A 111 14.47 -4.33 -9.06
C MET A 111 15.40 -5.55 -9.18
N LYS A 112 16.49 -5.45 -9.93
CA LYS A 112 17.49 -6.52 -10.06
C LYS A 112 18.17 -6.84 -8.73
N GLN A 113 18.51 -5.81 -7.94
CA GLN A 113 19.07 -6.01 -6.59
C GLN A 113 18.10 -6.74 -5.67
N ILE A 114 16.79 -6.37 -5.67
CA ILE A 114 15.76 -7.07 -4.89
C ILE A 114 15.70 -8.54 -5.28
N PHE A 115 15.73 -8.85 -6.58
CA PHE A 115 15.66 -10.22 -7.06
C PHE A 115 16.92 -11.03 -6.71
N ALA A 116 18.09 -10.43 -6.85
CA ALA A 116 19.36 -11.06 -6.44
C ALA A 116 19.36 -11.36 -4.93
N GLU A 117 18.99 -10.40 -4.10
CA GLU A 117 18.88 -10.56 -2.65
C GLU A 117 17.79 -11.55 -2.25
N HIS A 118 16.67 -11.58 -3.00
CA HIS A 118 15.60 -12.54 -2.74
C HIS A 118 16.04 -13.98 -3.02
N ALA A 119 16.88 -14.21 -4.02
CA ALA A 119 17.45 -15.52 -4.35
C ALA A 119 18.57 -15.91 -3.41
N ALA A 120 19.34 -14.96 -2.88
CA ALA A 120 20.40 -15.18 -1.91
C ALA A 120 19.83 -15.64 -0.55
N ARG A 121 20.65 -16.38 0.21
CA ARG A 121 20.32 -16.86 1.57
C ARG A 121 21.27 -16.29 2.61
N ASP A 122 21.76 -15.08 2.38
CA ASP A 122 22.79 -14.46 3.18
C ASP A 122 22.23 -13.92 4.51
N PHE A 123 23.12 -13.76 5.48
CA PHE A 123 22.80 -13.14 6.75
C PHE A 123 22.30 -11.70 6.53
N GLY A 124 21.27 -11.29 7.25
CA GLY A 124 20.69 -9.96 7.11
C GLY A 124 19.73 -9.76 5.91
N ARG A 125 19.52 -10.79 5.06
CA ARG A 125 18.66 -10.76 3.88
C ARG A 125 17.32 -10.03 4.09
N ALA A 126 16.61 -10.33 5.18
CA ALA A 126 15.32 -9.71 5.46
C ALA A 126 15.43 -8.19 5.68
N HIS A 127 16.52 -7.72 6.24
CA HIS A 127 16.80 -6.30 6.45
C HIS A 127 17.10 -5.60 5.12
N VAL A 128 17.99 -6.18 4.32
CA VAL A 128 18.36 -5.66 3.00
C VAL A 128 17.13 -5.60 2.09
N LEU A 129 16.31 -6.65 2.05
CA LEU A 129 15.08 -6.68 1.26
C LEU A 129 14.07 -5.60 1.69
N ARG A 130 13.93 -5.32 2.98
CA ARG A 130 13.07 -4.20 3.44
C ARG A 130 13.60 -2.86 2.97
N ALA A 131 14.89 -2.61 3.12
CA ALA A 131 15.52 -1.36 2.68
C ALA A 131 15.37 -1.12 1.16
N LEU A 132 15.65 -2.14 0.35
CA LEU A 132 15.51 -2.09 -1.11
C LEU A 132 14.04 -1.90 -1.52
N SER A 133 13.09 -2.54 -0.81
CA SER A 133 11.66 -2.36 -1.08
C SER A 133 11.19 -0.95 -0.76
N SER A 134 11.66 -0.36 0.34
CA SER A 134 11.37 1.04 0.68
C SER A 134 11.93 1.99 -0.36
N ALA A 135 13.17 1.77 -0.82
CA ALA A 135 13.77 2.53 -1.91
C ALA A 135 12.96 2.40 -3.21
N MET A 136 12.54 1.16 -3.58
CA MET A 136 11.70 0.92 -4.75
C MET A 136 10.39 1.68 -4.70
N ILE A 137 9.69 1.65 -3.56
CA ILE A 137 8.43 2.37 -3.35
C ILE A 137 8.62 3.87 -3.58
N GLY A 138 9.68 4.47 -3.03
CA GLY A 138 10.02 5.89 -3.23
C GLY A 138 10.31 6.22 -4.70
N LEU A 139 11.03 5.36 -5.41
CA LEU A 139 11.33 5.52 -6.83
C LEU A 139 10.08 5.41 -7.70
N VAL A 140 9.18 4.46 -7.40
CA VAL A 140 7.89 4.31 -8.09
C VAL A 140 7.01 5.53 -7.86
N ALA A 141 6.88 6.01 -6.61
CA ALA A 141 6.13 7.22 -6.30
C ALA A 141 6.66 8.44 -7.06
N ARG A 142 7.99 8.57 -7.16
CA ARG A 142 8.64 9.64 -7.94
C ARG A 142 8.32 9.53 -9.44
N ALA A 143 8.33 8.33 -10.01
CA ALA A 143 7.99 8.11 -11.42
C ALA A 143 6.51 8.45 -11.69
N LEU A 144 5.61 8.05 -10.79
CA LEU A 144 4.18 8.37 -10.87
C LEU A 144 3.90 9.87 -10.80
N THR A 145 4.62 10.62 -9.97
CA THR A 145 4.47 12.08 -9.86
C THR A 145 5.19 12.84 -11.00
N GLY A 146 6.26 12.29 -11.53
CA GLY A 146 7.05 12.92 -12.62
C GLY A 146 6.34 12.91 -13.97
N GLU A 147 5.57 11.86 -14.29
CA GLU A 147 4.75 11.83 -15.51
C GLU A 147 3.45 12.65 -15.39
N SER A 148 2.98 12.89 -14.18
CA SER A 148 1.89 13.85 -13.90
C SER A 148 2.34 15.31 -14.03
N GLY A 149 3.39 15.55 -14.79
CA GLY A 149 4.15 16.76 -15.07
C GLY A 149 3.44 18.07 -14.75
N GLY A 150 3.75 18.65 -13.61
CA GLY A 150 3.66 20.10 -13.43
C GLY A 150 2.31 20.69 -13.05
N ASN A 151 1.22 19.95 -12.91
CA ASN A 151 -0.04 20.45 -12.37
C ASN A 151 -0.43 19.70 -11.10
N GLY A 152 0.35 19.87 -10.05
CA GLY A 152 -0.18 19.69 -8.70
C GLY A 152 -1.30 20.71 -8.52
N THR A 153 -2.57 20.30 -8.78
CA THR A 153 -3.71 21.17 -8.54
C THR A 153 -3.66 21.66 -7.09
N ALA A 154 -4.20 22.84 -6.81
CA ALA A 154 -4.34 23.32 -5.43
C ALA A 154 -4.95 22.24 -4.51
N GLU A 155 -5.80 21.37 -5.06
CA GLU A 155 -6.42 20.23 -4.38
C GLU A 155 -5.43 19.11 -4.03
N SER A 156 -4.46 18.80 -4.89
CA SER A 156 -3.39 17.84 -4.56
C SER A 156 -2.49 18.36 -3.43
N GLY A 157 -2.27 19.68 -3.37
CA GLY A 157 -1.59 20.34 -2.27
C GLY A 157 -2.38 20.26 -0.96
N LEU A 158 -3.69 20.49 -1.01
CA LEU A 158 -4.60 20.35 0.15
C LEU A 158 -4.68 18.92 0.65
N PHE A 159 -4.74 17.93 -0.23
CA PHE A 159 -4.75 16.53 0.15
C PHE A 159 -3.46 16.13 0.89
N ARG A 160 -2.28 16.51 0.37
CA ARG A 160 -1.00 16.27 1.07
C ARG A 160 -0.93 16.94 2.45
N ARG A 161 -1.46 18.16 2.58
CA ARG A 161 -1.56 18.83 3.89
C ARG A 161 -2.51 18.10 4.83
N PHE A 162 -3.63 17.57 4.32
CA PHE A 162 -4.54 16.74 5.10
C PHE A 162 -3.84 15.47 5.60
N GLU A 163 -3.10 14.76 4.74
CA GLU A 163 -2.34 13.57 5.14
C GLU A 163 -1.32 13.88 6.25
N ALA A 164 -0.61 15.00 6.13
CA ALA A 164 0.36 15.44 7.15
C ALA A 164 -0.32 15.75 8.50
N LEU A 165 -1.45 16.46 8.47
CA LEU A 165 -2.25 16.74 9.68
C LEU A 165 -2.82 15.45 10.27
N LEU A 166 -3.31 14.53 9.44
CA LEU A 166 -3.84 13.25 9.89
C LEU A 166 -2.77 12.44 10.64
N GLU A 167 -1.54 12.43 10.15
CA GLU A 167 -0.46 11.74 10.83
C GLU A 167 -0.09 12.41 12.16
N GLN A 168 -0.09 13.73 12.20
CA GLN A 168 0.24 14.49 13.39
C GLN A 168 -0.80 14.35 14.49
N HIS A 169 -2.10 14.35 14.14
CA HIS A 169 -3.21 14.50 15.07
C HIS A 169 -4.12 13.28 15.20
N HIS A 170 -3.77 12.12 14.59
CA HIS A 170 -4.65 10.94 14.59
C HIS A 170 -4.97 10.38 15.98
N LEU A 171 -4.11 10.62 16.98
CA LEU A 171 -4.33 10.19 18.36
C LEU A 171 -5.21 11.19 19.15
N GLU A 172 -5.36 12.42 18.67
CA GLU A 172 -6.13 13.49 19.32
C GLU A 172 -7.63 13.41 18.99
N ARG A 173 -8.03 12.42 18.22
CA ARG A 173 -9.43 12.20 17.83
C ARG A 173 -10.08 13.37 17.11
N TRP A 174 -9.31 14.09 16.30
CA TRP A 174 -9.84 15.16 15.47
C TRP A 174 -10.96 14.65 14.56
N SER A 175 -12.05 15.41 14.51
CA SER A 175 -13.15 15.19 13.58
C SER A 175 -12.79 15.67 12.17
N VAL A 176 -13.59 15.30 11.18
CA VAL A 176 -13.46 15.83 9.82
C VAL A 176 -13.54 17.36 9.80
N ALA A 177 -14.32 17.95 10.72
CA ALA A 177 -14.45 19.41 10.84
C ALA A 177 -13.16 20.06 11.34
N ASP A 178 -12.46 19.43 12.30
CA ASP A 178 -11.20 19.94 12.83
C ASP A 178 -10.11 19.94 11.74
N TYR A 179 -9.97 18.85 10.99
CA TYR A 179 -9.06 18.78 9.85
C TYR A 179 -9.39 19.80 8.77
N ALA A 180 -10.68 19.94 8.43
CA ALA A 180 -11.13 20.92 7.45
C ALA A 180 -10.83 22.35 7.91
N GLY A 181 -11.08 22.67 9.19
CA GLY A 181 -10.77 23.95 9.81
C GLY A 181 -9.27 24.28 9.73
N ALA A 182 -8.40 23.31 10.11
CA ALA A 182 -6.95 23.47 10.03
C ALA A 182 -6.44 23.70 8.58
N LEU A 183 -7.17 23.22 7.59
CA LEU A 183 -6.89 23.44 6.17
C LEU A 183 -7.57 24.71 5.61
N SER A 184 -8.37 25.40 6.41
CA SER A 184 -9.18 26.58 6.00
C SER A 184 -10.16 26.24 4.84
N ILE A 185 -10.78 25.05 4.90
CA ILE A 185 -11.77 24.57 3.94
C ILE A 185 -13.00 24.01 4.67
N THR A 186 -14.08 23.74 3.92
CA THR A 186 -15.25 23.07 4.50
C THR A 186 -15.10 21.55 4.56
N PRO A 187 -15.79 20.84 5.49
CA PRO A 187 -15.82 19.38 5.52
C PRO A 187 -16.26 18.74 4.20
N THR A 188 -17.20 19.36 3.51
CA THR A 188 -17.67 18.92 2.18
C THR A 188 -16.55 18.99 1.14
N HIS A 189 -15.80 20.08 1.15
CA HIS A 189 -14.63 20.25 0.26
C HIS A 189 -13.52 19.23 0.59
N LEU A 190 -13.24 19.01 1.87
CA LEU A 190 -12.27 17.99 2.29
C LEU A 190 -12.69 16.59 1.79
N ASN A 191 -13.97 16.21 1.96
CA ASN A 191 -14.48 14.93 1.45
C ASN A 191 -14.39 14.82 -0.09
N ARG A 192 -14.58 15.92 -0.82
CA ARG A 192 -14.42 15.93 -2.27
C ARG A 192 -12.97 15.69 -2.68
N ILE A 193 -12.02 16.35 -2.00
CA ILE A 193 -10.57 16.18 -2.24
C ILE A 193 -10.14 14.76 -1.93
N THR A 194 -10.54 14.21 -0.78
CA THR A 194 -10.15 12.85 -0.38
C THR A 194 -10.72 11.81 -1.35
N ARG A 195 -11.98 11.93 -1.76
CA ARG A 195 -12.56 11.03 -2.77
C ARG A 195 -11.88 11.14 -4.12
N ALA A 196 -11.53 12.34 -4.56
CA ALA A 196 -10.81 12.53 -5.81
C ALA A 196 -9.40 11.89 -5.77
N ALA A 197 -8.73 11.95 -4.62
CA ALA A 197 -7.38 11.43 -4.45
C ALA A 197 -7.33 9.92 -4.17
N THR A 198 -8.30 9.37 -3.44
CA THR A 198 -8.22 7.99 -2.92
C THR A 198 -9.47 7.12 -3.17
N GLY A 199 -10.56 7.71 -3.64
CA GLY A 199 -11.87 7.04 -3.70
C GLY A 199 -12.64 7.06 -2.37
N ASP A 200 -11.99 7.43 -1.25
CA ASP A 200 -12.52 7.35 0.11
C ASP A 200 -12.91 8.70 0.70
N THR A 201 -13.77 8.68 1.71
CA THR A 201 -14.10 9.87 2.50
C THR A 201 -13.02 10.20 3.51
N ALA A 202 -12.93 11.45 3.95
CA ALA A 202 -12.03 11.86 5.02
C ALA A 202 -12.24 11.05 6.31
N SER A 203 -13.51 10.79 6.70
CA SER A 203 -13.83 9.95 7.86
C SER A 203 -13.26 8.54 7.74
N HIS A 204 -13.32 7.92 6.54
CA HIS A 204 -12.77 6.59 6.29
C HIS A 204 -11.24 6.59 6.38
N LEU A 205 -10.58 7.61 5.85
CA LEU A 205 -9.12 7.75 5.95
C LEU A 205 -8.66 7.95 7.40
N ILE A 206 -9.38 8.76 8.19
CA ILE A 206 -9.13 8.96 9.62
C ILE A 206 -9.27 7.62 10.38
N LEU A 207 -10.37 6.91 10.15
CA LEU A 207 -10.59 5.61 10.77
C LEU A 207 -9.51 4.60 10.39
N ASN A 208 -9.17 4.51 9.11
CA ASN A 208 -8.14 3.60 8.61
C ASN A 208 -6.78 3.88 9.25
N ARG A 209 -6.46 5.16 9.52
CA ARG A 209 -5.22 5.53 10.23
C ARG A 209 -5.21 5.02 11.67
N LEU A 210 -6.33 5.18 12.40
CA LEU A 210 -6.49 4.66 13.76
C LEU A 210 -6.41 3.13 13.80
N ILE A 211 -7.06 2.44 12.87
CA ILE A 211 -7.03 0.98 12.79
C ILE A 211 -5.61 0.46 12.50
N ARG A 212 -4.83 1.15 11.68
CA ARG A 212 -3.41 0.80 11.45
C ARG A 212 -2.61 0.89 12.73
N GLU A 213 -2.77 1.98 13.50
CA GLU A 213 -2.07 2.15 14.78
C GLU A 213 -2.51 1.09 15.79
N ALA A 214 -3.81 0.78 15.84
CA ALA A 214 -4.33 -0.32 16.65
C ALA A 214 -3.67 -1.66 16.30
N ARG A 215 -3.59 -2.00 15.01
CA ARG A 215 -2.93 -3.23 14.54
C ARG A 215 -1.46 -3.27 14.94
N ARG A 216 -0.75 -2.17 14.78
CA ARG A 216 0.65 -2.04 15.19
C ARG A 216 0.83 -2.37 16.67
N ASN A 217 0.03 -1.73 17.53
CA ASN A 217 0.07 -1.99 18.98
C ASN A 217 -0.31 -3.45 19.32
N LEU A 218 -1.31 -4.03 18.64
CA LEU A 218 -1.71 -5.44 18.84
C LEU A 218 -0.63 -6.44 18.43
N VAL A 219 0.18 -6.11 17.40
CA VAL A 219 1.27 -6.97 16.89
C VAL A 219 2.53 -6.88 17.70
N TYR A 220 2.93 -5.66 18.07
CA TYR A 220 4.26 -5.39 18.62
C TYR A 220 4.28 -5.19 20.14
N THR A 221 3.12 -5.16 20.79
CA THR A 221 3.04 -5.00 22.26
C THR A 221 2.15 -6.07 22.87
N ASN A 222 2.40 -6.35 24.16
CA ASN A 222 1.53 -7.20 24.99
C ASN A 222 0.51 -6.38 25.81
N LEU A 223 0.31 -5.09 25.46
CA LEU A 223 -0.62 -4.22 26.17
C LEU A 223 -2.05 -4.79 26.13
N PRO A 224 -2.83 -4.69 27.21
CA PRO A 224 -4.25 -5.00 27.21
C PRO A 224 -4.98 -4.23 26.10
N VAL A 225 -6.02 -4.83 25.50
CA VAL A 225 -6.83 -4.17 24.47
C VAL A 225 -7.44 -2.85 24.97
N SER A 226 -7.80 -2.79 26.26
CA SER A 226 -8.29 -1.56 26.91
C SER A 226 -7.24 -0.46 26.93
N THR A 227 -6.00 -0.80 27.25
CA THR A 227 -4.89 0.16 27.26
C THR A 227 -4.62 0.70 25.85
N ILE A 228 -4.67 -0.18 24.83
CA ILE A 228 -4.55 0.24 23.42
C ILE A 228 -5.71 1.18 23.06
N ALA A 229 -6.94 0.87 23.44
CA ALA A 229 -8.09 1.72 23.18
C ALA A 229 -7.90 3.14 23.76
N TYR A 230 -7.49 3.24 25.02
CA TYR A 230 -7.22 4.53 25.67
C TYR A 230 -6.08 5.29 24.99
N ALA A 231 -4.98 4.60 24.63
CA ALA A 231 -3.86 5.20 23.93
C ALA A 231 -4.23 5.74 22.54
N LEU A 232 -5.28 5.19 21.91
CA LEU A 232 -5.85 5.65 20.65
C LEU A 232 -6.96 6.71 20.82
N GLY A 233 -7.14 7.22 22.04
CA GLY A 233 -8.11 8.25 22.39
C GLY A 233 -9.56 7.76 22.46
N PHE A 234 -9.82 6.46 22.63
CA PHE A 234 -11.17 5.96 22.89
C PHE A 234 -11.46 5.96 24.39
N ASP A 235 -12.58 6.53 24.78
CA ASP A 235 -13.03 6.56 26.19
C ASP A 235 -13.65 5.22 26.62
N ASP A 236 -14.17 4.44 25.65
CA ASP A 236 -14.78 3.13 25.89
C ASP A 236 -14.08 2.02 25.07
N PRO A 237 -13.35 1.10 25.73
CA PRO A 237 -12.71 -0.03 25.06
C PRO A 237 -13.69 -0.98 24.37
N ALA A 238 -14.95 -1.06 24.80
CA ALA A 238 -15.95 -1.86 24.14
C ALA A 238 -16.39 -1.21 22.81
N TYR A 239 -16.52 0.11 22.79
CA TYR A 239 -16.76 0.87 21.56
C TYR A 239 -15.59 0.73 20.58
N PHE A 240 -14.34 0.88 21.06
CA PHE A 240 -13.15 0.60 20.24
C PHE A 240 -13.21 -0.79 19.59
N SER A 241 -13.53 -1.82 20.40
CA SER A 241 -13.58 -3.21 19.89
C SER A 241 -14.63 -3.39 18.79
N ARG A 242 -15.79 -2.73 18.92
CA ARG A 242 -16.83 -2.72 17.87
C ARG A 242 -16.36 -2.03 16.59
N VAL A 243 -15.76 -0.84 16.72
CA VAL A 243 -15.22 -0.06 15.60
C VAL A 243 -14.12 -0.84 14.87
N TYR A 244 -13.21 -1.43 15.64
CA TYR A 244 -12.14 -2.26 15.08
C TYR A 244 -12.69 -3.47 14.34
N ALA A 245 -13.64 -4.20 14.93
CA ALA A 245 -14.25 -5.37 14.31
C ALA A 245 -15.05 -5.01 13.04
N ALA A 246 -15.77 -3.90 13.05
CA ALA A 246 -16.48 -3.40 11.88
C ALA A 246 -15.52 -3.06 10.72
N ALA A 247 -14.35 -2.48 11.03
CA ALA A 247 -13.36 -2.10 10.03
C ALA A 247 -12.48 -3.26 9.54
N THR A 248 -12.32 -4.34 10.33
CA THR A 248 -11.35 -5.41 10.04
C THR A 248 -11.95 -6.80 9.86
N GLY A 249 -13.23 -6.97 10.21
CA GLY A 249 -13.93 -8.26 10.20
C GLY A 249 -13.65 -9.14 11.42
N VAL A 250 -12.72 -8.79 12.31
CA VAL A 250 -12.35 -9.56 13.50
C VAL A 250 -12.15 -8.67 14.72
N SER A 251 -12.43 -9.16 15.93
CA SER A 251 -12.17 -8.38 17.13
C SER A 251 -10.67 -8.20 17.40
N PRO A 252 -10.23 -7.16 18.14
CA PRO A 252 -8.83 -6.96 18.52
C PRO A 252 -8.22 -8.18 19.22
N ARG A 253 -9.01 -8.81 20.11
CA ARG A 253 -8.60 -10.01 20.85
C ARG A 253 -8.41 -11.21 19.91
N ALA A 254 -9.35 -11.44 18.97
CA ALA A 254 -9.26 -12.52 17.99
C ALA A 254 -8.08 -12.29 17.04
N PHE A 255 -7.86 -11.05 16.60
CA PHE A 255 -6.70 -10.69 15.77
C PHE A 255 -5.38 -11.04 16.47
N ARG A 256 -5.22 -10.69 17.75
CA ARG A 256 -4.02 -11.02 18.53
C ARG A 256 -3.85 -12.54 18.70
N ALA A 257 -4.93 -13.28 18.98
CA ALA A 257 -4.86 -14.74 19.09
C ALA A 257 -4.37 -15.39 17.79
N GLN A 258 -4.87 -14.96 16.64
CA GLN A 258 -4.41 -15.45 15.33
C GLN A 258 -2.92 -15.21 15.06
N LEU A 259 -2.33 -14.15 15.65
CA LEU A 259 -0.89 -13.88 15.54
C LEU A 259 -0.07 -14.86 16.38
N HIS A 260 -0.57 -15.25 17.55
CA HIS A 260 0.09 -16.22 18.43
C HIS A 260 0.06 -17.63 17.82
N ASP A 261 -1.08 -18.06 17.27
CA ASP A 261 -1.22 -19.37 16.60
C ASP A 261 -0.28 -19.51 15.39
N ARG A 262 -0.04 -18.42 14.65
CA ARG A 262 0.92 -18.42 13.52
C ARG A 262 2.39 -18.40 13.94
N ARG A 263 2.69 -18.13 15.20
CA ARG A 263 4.06 -18.14 15.78
C ARG A 263 4.38 -19.44 16.51
N ALA A 264 3.42 -20.35 16.69
CA ALA A 264 3.71 -21.68 17.20
C ALA A 264 4.66 -22.39 16.23
N PRO A 265 5.81 -22.94 16.71
CA PRO A 265 6.70 -23.69 15.85
C PRO A 265 5.92 -24.88 15.30
N LEU A 266 6.04 -25.13 13.99
CA LEU A 266 5.60 -26.37 13.39
C LEU A 266 6.40 -27.48 14.11
N THR A 267 5.75 -28.15 15.03
CA THR A 267 6.27 -29.38 15.62
C THR A 267 6.23 -30.43 14.52
N PHE A 268 7.36 -30.66 13.88
CA PHE A 268 7.54 -31.81 12.99
C PHE A 268 7.47 -33.06 13.87
N VAL A 269 6.42 -33.87 13.72
CA VAL A 269 6.37 -35.27 14.12
C VAL A 269 6.79 -36.09 12.92
#